data_ec75ce14b5af0b9fdf8ddeac217afd81
#
_entry.id   ec75ce14b5af0b9fdf8ddeac217afd81
#
_cell.length_a   1.000
_cell.length_b   1.000
_cell.length_c   1.000
_cell.angle_alpha   90.00
_cell.angle_beta   90.00
_cell.angle_gamma   90.00
#
_symmetry.space_group_name_H-M   'P 1'
#
loop_
_entity.id
_entity.type
_entity.pdbx_description
1 polymer ?
#
loop_
_entity_poly.entity_id
_entity_poly.type
_entity_poly.pdbx_seq_one_letter_code
_entity_poly.pdbx_strand_id
1 'polypeptide(L)'
;MIHRLLPLLAAALVVPAAAGADPITNPVPTTVETHQGAAVTAQLIPATTPPQNPQMAPNPWSNIHNDSWMTDAYAYAGPLGKDLIAESHSMPPALCGSITFDSHGHIVSVCPSIVQGPQARVIDAKTLEVMATYNMPTAQDPPGTKMYQNFSGGGYFFLDGQDRIWSATKTSHLLVLQVAADGKSITEEADYDLTSVLEGDQRITSALPDFQGRIWFVSKKGGTVGILDPKSKKITSIKLNEEIENSFTVDRDAVFIVSDKRMYRFGVGKSGKPVVQWKKTYKNSGIVKPSQVNAGSGTTPTITNGGFISITDNADPMNVVVYRTARKLKKGQKRVVCEVPIFPAGKSATENSILAAKRSFFIENNYGYQDPFGPNSGAVTEAGFARVDINKKGTGCKKVWENMDVRAPSVVPKVSTATGLIYTYTREEAPMGDQPYFWTALSAKTGKTVWKIYAGSGLPFNNNYAGLALGPDGTAYLAVTGGMVTLKDG
;
A
#
# COMPACT_ATOMS: atom_id res chain seq x y z
N MET A 1 71.62 -33.48 14.47
CA MET A 1 70.78 -32.41 13.85
C MET A 1 69.33 -32.80 14.06
N ILE A 2 68.69 -32.18 15.03
CA ILE A 2 67.33 -32.48 15.41
C ILE A 2 66.47 -31.31 14.85
N HIS A 3 65.64 -31.60 13.84
CA HIS A 3 64.69 -30.64 13.29
C HIS A 3 63.42 -30.62 14.16
N ARG A 4 63.15 -29.49 14.82
CA ARG A 4 61.89 -29.22 15.52
C ARG A 4 60.89 -28.69 14.51
N LEU A 5 59.80 -29.43 14.28
CA LEU A 5 58.58 -28.94 13.60
C LEU A 5 57.76 -28.14 14.62
N LEU A 6 57.55 -26.87 14.32
CA LEU A 6 56.51 -26.03 15.01
C LEU A 6 55.12 -26.31 14.38
N PRO A 7 54.09 -26.51 15.17
CA PRO A 7 52.73 -26.55 14.64
C PRO A 7 52.24 -25.14 14.35
N LEU A 8 51.75 -24.89 13.11
CA LEU A 8 50.96 -23.70 12.77
C LEU A 8 49.59 -23.84 13.46
N LEU A 9 49.28 -22.97 14.42
CA LEU A 9 47.93 -22.75 14.90
C LEU A 9 47.20 -21.88 13.86
N ALA A 10 46.24 -22.47 13.16
CA ALA A 10 45.25 -21.73 12.38
C ALA A 10 44.26 -21.10 13.36
N ALA A 11 44.34 -19.79 13.57
CA ALA A 11 43.33 -19.03 14.27
C ALA A 11 42.09 -18.92 13.34
N ALA A 12 41.03 -19.65 13.65
CA ALA A 12 39.71 -19.41 13.02
C ALA A 12 39.19 -18.05 13.46
N LEU A 13 39.14 -17.10 12.55
CA LEU A 13 38.39 -15.86 12.72
C LEU A 13 36.90 -16.22 12.82
N VAL A 14 36.38 -16.24 14.04
CA VAL A 14 34.95 -16.22 14.27
C VAL A 14 34.47 -14.80 13.89
N VAL A 15 33.91 -14.64 12.70
CA VAL A 15 33.17 -13.45 12.35
C VAL A 15 31.91 -13.48 13.21
N PRO A 16 31.66 -12.47 14.08
CA PRO A 16 30.42 -12.43 14.81
C PRO A 16 29.28 -12.30 13.79
N ALA A 17 28.26 -13.16 13.93
CA ALA A 17 27.00 -12.95 13.19
C ALA A 17 26.52 -11.54 13.48
N ALA A 18 26.16 -10.77 12.44
CA ALA A 18 25.57 -9.46 12.60
C ALA A 18 24.33 -9.62 13.52
N ALA A 19 24.33 -8.90 14.63
CA ALA A 19 23.17 -8.88 15.52
C ALA A 19 22.04 -8.16 14.78
N GLY A 20 20.92 -8.85 14.53
CA GLY A 20 19.74 -8.23 13.96
C GLY A 20 19.13 -7.18 14.90
N ALA A 21 18.21 -6.38 14.38
CA ALA A 21 17.50 -5.39 15.20
C ALA A 21 16.75 -6.05 16.37
N ASP A 22 16.73 -5.39 17.53
CA ASP A 22 16.07 -5.91 18.73
C ASP A 22 14.56 -6.14 18.49
N PRO A 23 13.95 -7.15 19.11
CA PRO A 23 12.51 -7.37 19.06
C PRO A 23 11.73 -6.16 19.59
N ILE A 24 10.54 -5.92 19.04
CA ILE A 24 9.61 -4.91 19.58
C ILE A 24 9.19 -5.38 20.98
N THR A 25 9.31 -4.48 21.97
CA THR A 25 8.83 -4.76 23.31
C THR A 25 7.31 -4.94 23.28
N ASN A 26 6.83 -6.11 23.69
CA ASN A 26 5.40 -6.39 23.82
C ASN A 26 4.91 -5.87 25.16
N PRO A 27 4.12 -4.76 25.21
CA PRO A 27 3.75 -4.13 26.48
C PRO A 27 2.75 -4.96 27.30
N VAL A 28 1.97 -5.80 26.63
CA VAL A 28 0.93 -6.61 27.28
C VAL A 28 0.94 -8.02 26.70
N PRO A 29 1.23 -9.05 27.49
CA PRO A 29 1.08 -10.44 27.05
C PRO A 29 -0.36 -10.73 26.63
N THR A 30 -0.55 -11.49 25.57
CA THR A 30 -1.90 -11.89 25.14
C THR A 30 -2.44 -13.04 25.97
N THR A 31 -3.75 -13.04 26.15
CA THR A 31 -4.50 -14.14 26.76
C THR A 31 -5.23 -15.01 25.73
N VAL A 32 -5.17 -14.61 24.44
CA VAL A 32 -5.82 -15.36 23.37
C VAL A 32 -4.87 -16.43 22.79
N GLU A 33 -5.47 -17.42 22.12
CA GLU A 33 -4.71 -18.46 21.42
C GLU A 33 -3.77 -17.85 20.36
N THR A 34 -2.49 -18.19 20.43
CA THR A 34 -1.44 -17.56 19.61
C THR A 34 -1.34 -18.12 18.19
N HIS A 35 -1.90 -19.30 17.94
CA HIS A 35 -1.92 -19.92 16.60
C HIS A 35 -3.25 -20.64 16.38
N GLN A 36 -3.83 -20.46 15.18
CA GLN A 36 -5.04 -21.15 14.75
C GLN A 36 -4.92 -21.55 13.28
N GLY A 37 -5.53 -22.67 12.94
CA GLY A 37 -5.56 -23.19 11.57
C GLY A 37 -4.42 -24.15 11.27
N ALA A 38 -4.17 -24.41 10.00
CA ALA A 38 -3.17 -25.36 9.55
C ALA A 38 -2.56 -24.95 8.20
N ALA A 39 -1.37 -25.48 7.93
CA ALA A 39 -0.71 -25.34 6.65
C ALA A 39 -1.60 -25.83 5.49
N VAL A 40 -1.50 -25.16 4.36
CA VAL A 40 -2.26 -25.49 3.15
C VAL A 40 -1.34 -25.77 1.98
N THR A 41 -1.89 -26.54 1.02
CA THR A 41 -1.28 -26.64 -0.30
C THR A 41 -1.65 -25.43 -1.13
N ALA A 42 -0.68 -24.85 -1.83
CA ALA A 42 -0.88 -23.72 -2.73
C ALA A 42 -1.97 -24.06 -3.78
N GLN A 43 -2.90 -23.14 -3.98
CA GLN A 43 -3.96 -23.26 -4.98
C GLN A 43 -3.89 -22.08 -5.95
N LEU A 44 -3.30 -22.28 -7.10
CA LEU A 44 -3.17 -21.26 -8.13
C LEU A 44 -4.53 -20.66 -8.50
N ILE A 45 -4.63 -19.33 -8.46
CA ILE A 45 -5.78 -18.60 -8.98
C ILE A 45 -5.37 -17.72 -10.17
N PRO A 46 -6.32 -17.37 -11.07
CA PRO A 46 -6.00 -16.57 -12.23
C PRO A 46 -5.49 -15.18 -11.86
N ALA A 47 -4.30 -14.82 -12.32
CA ALA A 47 -3.66 -13.54 -12.04
C ALA A 47 -4.18 -12.39 -12.91
N THR A 48 -4.12 -11.17 -12.39
CA THR A 48 -4.05 -9.94 -13.18
C THR A 48 -2.64 -9.83 -13.77
N THR A 49 -2.53 -9.32 -14.99
CA THR A 49 -1.25 -9.19 -15.71
C THR A 49 -1.03 -7.71 -16.06
N PRO A 50 -0.63 -6.86 -15.08
CA PRO A 50 -0.33 -5.47 -15.34
C PRO A 50 0.87 -5.37 -16.29
N PRO A 51 0.84 -4.44 -17.27
CA PRO A 51 2.01 -4.20 -18.08
C PRO A 51 3.14 -3.63 -17.22
N GLN A 52 4.38 -4.04 -17.47
CA GLN A 52 5.53 -3.39 -16.87
C GLN A 52 5.59 -1.94 -17.36
N ASN A 53 5.52 -0.98 -16.44
CA ASN A 53 5.80 0.42 -16.75
C ASN A 53 7.33 0.58 -16.82
N PRO A 54 7.89 1.03 -17.98
CA PRO A 54 9.33 1.11 -18.16
C PRO A 54 10.02 2.18 -17.30
N GLN A 55 9.24 3.02 -16.63
CA GLN A 55 9.71 4.07 -15.73
C GLN A 55 9.66 3.67 -14.25
N MET A 56 9.22 2.47 -13.94
CA MET A 56 9.06 1.96 -12.58
C MET A 56 9.93 0.71 -12.38
N ALA A 57 10.30 0.44 -11.16
CA ALA A 57 10.93 -0.82 -10.77
C ALA A 57 10.10 -2.02 -11.25
N PRO A 58 10.71 -3.19 -11.41
CA PRO A 58 9.97 -4.38 -11.84
C PRO A 58 8.75 -4.65 -10.96
N ASN A 59 7.62 -5.00 -11.61
CA ASN A 59 6.47 -5.49 -10.87
C ASN A 59 6.87 -6.74 -10.07
N PRO A 60 6.48 -6.89 -8.81
CA PRO A 60 5.48 -6.11 -8.07
C PRO A 60 6.08 -5.16 -7.03
N TRP A 61 7.29 -4.67 -7.16
CA TRP A 61 8.03 -3.96 -6.11
C TRP A 61 8.19 -2.46 -6.35
N SER A 62 7.34 -1.86 -7.14
CA SER A 62 7.52 -0.45 -7.53
C SER A 62 6.89 0.57 -6.59
N ASN A 63 5.86 0.22 -5.84
CA ASN A 63 5.13 1.10 -4.92
C ASN A 63 4.28 0.29 -3.93
N ILE A 64 3.58 0.96 -3.00
CA ILE A 64 2.72 0.32 -1.99
C ILE A 64 1.67 -0.64 -2.58
N HIS A 65 1.22 -0.40 -3.83
CA HIS A 65 0.20 -1.20 -4.52
C HIS A 65 0.79 -2.12 -5.60
N ASN A 66 2.08 -2.40 -5.52
CA ASN A 66 2.86 -3.35 -6.31
C ASN A 66 3.23 -2.90 -7.73
N ASP A 67 2.32 -2.30 -8.49
CA ASP A 67 2.49 -2.03 -9.92
C ASP A 67 1.70 -0.79 -10.36
N SER A 68 1.78 -0.42 -11.65
CA SER A 68 1.09 0.76 -12.17
C SER A 68 -0.43 0.62 -12.27
N TRP A 69 -0.97 -0.61 -12.18
CA TRP A 69 -2.41 -0.88 -12.14
C TRP A 69 -2.97 -0.95 -10.73
N MET A 70 -2.12 -0.83 -9.70
CA MET A 70 -2.47 -0.85 -8.29
C MET A 70 -3.19 -2.15 -7.90
N THR A 71 -2.60 -3.30 -8.29
CA THR A 71 -3.29 -4.58 -8.16
C THR A 71 -3.24 -5.18 -6.77
N ASP A 72 -2.30 -4.79 -5.94
CA ASP A 72 -2.05 -5.39 -4.63
C ASP A 72 -1.92 -6.93 -4.68
N ALA A 73 -1.34 -7.42 -5.79
CA ALA A 73 -1.25 -8.85 -6.10
C ALA A 73 0.19 -9.29 -6.38
N TYR A 74 0.51 -10.49 -5.93
CA TYR A 74 1.77 -11.16 -6.19
C TYR A 74 1.55 -12.42 -7.03
N ALA A 75 2.43 -12.66 -8.01
CA ALA A 75 2.41 -13.86 -8.85
C ALA A 75 3.23 -15.02 -8.25
N TYR A 76 3.86 -14.83 -7.10
CA TYR A 76 4.65 -15.83 -6.39
C TYR A 76 4.08 -16.10 -4.98
N ALA A 77 4.61 -17.14 -4.33
CA ALA A 77 4.10 -17.59 -3.06
C ALA A 77 4.56 -16.68 -1.90
N GLY A 78 3.68 -16.44 -0.96
CA GLY A 78 3.97 -16.10 0.42
C GLY A 78 3.78 -17.30 1.33
N PRO A 79 3.81 -17.13 2.67
CA PRO A 79 3.71 -18.21 3.63
C PRO A 79 2.46 -19.08 3.45
N LEU A 80 2.63 -20.41 3.54
CA LEU A 80 1.56 -21.40 3.40
C LEU A 80 1.04 -21.92 4.75
N GLY A 81 1.64 -21.51 5.85
CA GLY A 81 1.29 -21.95 7.20
C GLY A 81 2.13 -23.12 7.71
N LYS A 82 3.27 -23.41 7.08
CA LYS A 82 4.16 -24.49 7.50
C LYS A 82 5.11 -23.97 8.58
N ASP A 83 4.98 -24.48 9.79
CA ASP A 83 5.86 -24.14 10.92
C ASP A 83 6.16 -22.64 11.02
N LEU A 84 5.08 -21.82 10.94
CA LEU A 84 5.15 -20.37 10.82
C LEU A 84 6.09 -19.72 11.85
N ILE A 85 7.01 -18.90 11.37
CA ILE A 85 7.91 -18.07 12.16
C ILE A 85 7.47 -16.62 12.01
N ALA A 86 6.90 -16.05 13.10
CA ALA A 86 6.56 -14.64 13.20
C ALA A 86 7.58 -13.93 14.09
N GLU A 87 8.22 -12.89 13.55
CA GLU A 87 9.24 -12.10 14.26
C GLU A 87 8.84 -10.62 14.27
N SER A 88 9.34 -9.87 15.24
CA SER A 88 9.16 -8.42 15.33
C SER A 88 10.51 -7.75 15.54
N HIS A 89 10.72 -6.60 14.91
CA HIS A 89 11.99 -5.88 14.96
C HIS A 89 11.74 -4.40 15.24
N SER A 90 12.33 -3.91 16.33
CA SER A 90 12.23 -2.51 16.73
C SER A 90 13.00 -1.62 15.76
N MET A 91 12.41 -0.51 15.38
CA MET A 91 13.05 0.50 14.54
C MET A 91 12.93 1.87 15.21
N PRO A 92 13.85 2.80 14.91
CA PRO A 92 13.69 4.19 15.33
C PRO A 92 12.31 4.74 14.95
N PRO A 93 11.71 5.66 15.72
CA PRO A 93 10.31 6.01 15.68
C PRO A 93 9.87 6.57 14.32
N ALA A 94 9.52 5.68 13.41
CA ALA A 94 9.00 5.98 12.09
C ALA A 94 8.20 4.80 11.55
N LEU A 95 7.04 5.07 10.95
CA LEU A 95 6.20 4.05 10.33
C LEU A 95 6.56 3.91 8.85
N CYS A 96 7.28 2.85 8.47
CA CYS A 96 7.66 2.57 7.08
C CYS A 96 6.49 1.93 6.30
N GLY A 97 5.41 2.68 6.10
CA GLY A 97 4.13 2.17 5.64
C GLY A 97 4.07 1.65 4.20
N SER A 98 5.01 2.06 3.34
CA SER A 98 5.12 1.57 1.96
C SER A 98 6.44 0.82 1.83
N ILE A 99 6.40 -0.46 1.57
CA ILE A 99 7.58 -1.33 1.44
C ILE A 99 7.77 -1.68 -0.04
N THR A 100 8.97 -1.38 -0.58
CA THR A 100 9.43 -1.80 -1.90
C THR A 100 10.76 -2.53 -1.77
N PHE A 101 11.23 -3.16 -2.84
CA PHE A 101 12.55 -3.81 -2.88
C PHE A 101 13.35 -3.25 -4.05
N ASP A 102 14.62 -2.89 -3.79
CA ASP A 102 15.55 -2.52 -4.85
C ASP A 102 16.03 -3.76 -5.63
N SER A 103 16.80 -3.54 -6.68
CA SER A 103 17.34 -4.62 -7.52
C SER A 103 18.35 -5.53 -6.80
N HIS A 104 18.79 -5.15 -5.62
CA HIS A 104 19.74 -5.88 -4.77
C HIS A 104 19.05 -6.63 -3.62
N GLY A 105 17.73 -6.47 -3.47
CA GLY A 105 16.91 -7.13 -2.45
C GLY A 105 16.85 -6.40 -1.11
N HIS A 106 17.31 -5.14 -1.03
CA HIS A 106 17.12 -4.33 0.16
C HIS A 106 15.67 -3.80 0.19
N ILE A 107 15.12 -3.65 1.38
CA ILE A 107 13.87 -2.93 1.57
C ILE A 107 14.15 -1.43 1.41
N VAL A 108 13.37 -0.79 0.55
CA VAL A 108 13.37 0.66 0.36
C VAL A 108 12.00 1.21 0.77
N SER A 109 12.00 2.22 1.63
CA SER A 109 10.77 2.80 2.18
C SER A 109 10.90 4.29 2.43
N VAL A 110 9.78 5.02 2.37
CA VAL A 110 9.65 6.36 2.93
C VAL A 110 8.82 6.27 4.19
N CYS A 111 9.41 6.66 5.30
CA CYS A 111 8.91 6.43 6.65
C CYS A 111 8.56 7.77 7.29
N PRO A 112 7.27 8.16 7.38
CA PRO A 112 6.87 9.29 8.20
C PRO A 112 7.25 9.08 9.66
N SER A 113 7.76 10.14 10.28
CA SER A 113 8.10 10.19 11.69
C SER A 113 7.54 11.47 12.30
N ILE A 114 6.95 11.32 13.48
CA ILE A 114 6.42 12.47 14.25
C ILE A 114 7.51 13.26 14.96
N VAL A 115 8.68 12.64 15.12
CA VAL A 115 9.81 13.24 15.86
C VAL A 115 10.81 13.87 14.92
N GLN A 116 11.11 13.20 13.79
CA GLN A 116 12.22 13.57 12.89
C GLN A 116 11.74 14.03 11.51
N GLY A 117 10.44 14.02 11.25
CA GLY A 117 9.89 14.21 9.90
C GLY A 117 10.03 12.97 9.00
N PRO A 118 9.60 13.07 7.73
CA PRO A 118 9.68 11.96 6.80
C PRO A 118 11.15 11.59 6.49
N GLN A 119 11.43 10.30 6.37
CA GLN A 119 12.76 9.77 6.05
C GLN A 119 12.66 8.73 4.95
N ALA A 120 13.52 8.83 3.93
CA ALA A 120 13.78 7.69 3.05
C ALA A 120 14.79 6.77 3.75
N ARG A 121 14.52 5.46 3.76
CA ARG A 121 15.35 4.46 4.42
C ARG A 121 15.64 3.29 3.50
N VAL A 122 16.84 2.77 3.60
CA VAL A 122 17.23 1.45 3.11
C VAL A 122 17.41 0.53 4.31
N ILE A 123 16.80 -0.64 4.25
CA ILE A 123 16.74 -1.59 5.36
C ILE A 123 17.18 -2.95 4.82
N ASP A 124 18.06 -3.63 5.53
CA ASP A 124 18.43 -5.01 5.21
C ASP A 124 17.22 -5.93 5.38
N ALA A 125 16.85 -6.66 4.34
CA ALA A 125 15.64 -7.48 4.36
C ALA A 125 15.73 -8.72 5.29
N LYS A 126 16.94 -9.11 5.70
CA LYS A 126 17.15 -10.29 6.57
C LYS A 126 17.29 -9.90 8.04
N THR A 127 18.11 -8.87 8.31
CA THR A 127 18.38 -8.43 9.69
C THR A 127 17.43 -7.33 10.16
N LEU A 128 16.75 -6.67 9.24
CA LEU A 128 15.89 -5.48 9.43
C LEU A 128 16.63 -4.28 10.05
N GLU A 129 17.96 -4.26 9.96
CA GLU A 129 18.77 -3.11 10.32
C GLU A 129 18.63 -1.98 9.29
N VAL A 130 18.52 -0.75 9.75
CA VAL A 130 18.52 0.43 8.88
C VAL A 130 19.94 0.69 8.38
N MET A 131 20.17 0.46 7.09
CA MET A 131 21.48 0.61 6.43
C MET A 131 21.79 2.05 6.03
N ALA A 132 20.76 2.79 5.59
CA ALA A 132 20.89 4.20 5.20
C ALA A 132 19.60 4.98 5.50
N THR A 133 19.77 6.26 5.79
CA THR A 133 18.67 7.21 6.03
C THR A 133 18.95 8.53 5.34
N TYR A 134 17.95 9.06 4.63
CA TYR A 134 17.92 10.41 4.10
C TYR A 134 16.76 11.19 4.74
N ASN A 135 17.05 12.29 5.44
CA ASN A 135 16.03 13.13 6.06
C ASN A 135 15.39 14.03 5.00
N MET A 136 14.11 13.82 4.75
CA MET A 136 13.37 14.59 3.75
C MET A 136 12.95 15.96 4.29
N PRO A 137 12.81 16.98 3.42
CA PRO A 137 12.28 18.29 3.79
C PRO A 137 10.91 18.15 4.49
N THR A 138 10.73 18.90 5.56
CA THR A 138 9.50 18.90 6.36
C THR A 138 8.89 20.31 6.43
N ALA A 139 7.58 20.35 6.63
CA ALA A 139 6.83 21.57 6.90
C ALA A 139 5.75 21.26 7.92
N GLN A 140 5.30 22.30 8.61
CA GLN A 140 4.17 22.16 9.52
C GLN A 140 2.91 21.78 8.73
N ASP A 141 2.13 20.87 9.29
CA ASP A 141 0.84 20.54 8.72
C ASP A 141 -0.15 21.68 9.00
N PRO A 142 -1.12 21.91 8.09
CA PRO A 142 -2.18 22.88 8.31
C PRO A 142 -2.91 22.63 9.64
N PRO A 143 -3.38 23.67 10.35
CA PRO A 143 -4.14 23.51 11.58
C PRO A 143 -5.30 22.53 11.42
N GLY A 144 -5.49 21.65 12.41
CA GLY A 144 -6.54 20.64 12.40
C GLY A 144 -6.24 19.38 11.58
N THR A 145 -5.07 19.29 10.94
CA THR A 145 -4.65 18.07 10.25
C THR A 145 -4.31 17.00 11.28
N LYS A 146 -4.99 15.88 11.19
CA LYS A 146 -4.64 14.68 11.97
C LYS A 146 -3.48 13.98 11.29
N MET A 147 -2.39 13.82 12.00
CA MET A 147 -1.13 13.30 11.47
C MET A 147 -1.28 11.93 10.82
N TYR A 148 -2.05 11.04 11.43
CA TYR A 148 -2.31 9.69 10.93
C TYR A 148 -3.23 9.63 9.69
N GLN A 149 -3.78 10.78 9.28
CA GLN A 149 -4.58 10.97 8.07
C GLN A 149 -3.85 11.82 7.02
N ASN A 150 -2.59 12.16 7.25
CA ASN A 150 -1.81 12.97 6.32
C ASN A 150 -0.73 12.13 5.63
N PHE A 151 -1.01 11.67 4.44
CA PHE A 151 -0.09 10.90 3.61
C PHE A 151 0.81 11.77 2.72
N SER A 152 0.70 13.11 2.80
CA SER A 152 1.63 14.00 2.12
C SER A 152 3.04 13.86 2.71
N GLY A 153 4.06 14.01 1.87
CA GLY A 153 5.45 13.87 2.32
C GLY A 153 5.98 12.44 2.27
N GLY A 154 5.54 11.66 1.30
CA GLY A 154 6.14 10.38 0.95
C GLY A 154 5.30 9.13 1.28
N GLY A 155 4.09 9.27 1.77
CA GLY A 155 3.20 8.12 1.98
C GLY A 155 2.97 7.31 0.71
N TYR A 156 2.92 7.99 -0.44
CA TYR A 156 2.89 7.38 -1.76
C TYR A 156 4.14 7.78 -2.54
N PHE A 157 5.17 6.97 -2.53
CA PHE A 157 6.35 7.09 -3.38
C PHE A 157 6.39 5.95 -4.39
N PHE A 158 7.25 6.03 -5.38
CA PHE A 158 7.57 4.89 -6.24
C PHE A 158 9.08 4.72 -6.39
N LEU A 159 9.49 3.48 -6.62
CA LEU A 159 10.85 3.10 -6.98
C LEU A 159 10.92 2.92 -8.49
N ASP A 160 11.94 3.49 -9.14
CA ASP A 160 12.15 3.29 -10.56
C ASP A 160 13.13 2.15 -10.85
N GLY A 161 13.30 1.82 -12.13
CA GLY A 161 14.17 0.71 -12.57
C GLY A 161 15.69 0.96 -12.42
N GLN A 162 16.06 2.09 -11.81
CA GLN A 162 17.44 2.43 -11.46
C GLN A 162 17.63 2.54 -9.96
N ASP A 163 16.70 1.97 -9.18
CA ASP A 163 16.67 2.01 -7.71
C ASP A 163 16.62 3.43 -7.14
N ARG A 164 15.94 4.35 -7.85
CA ARG A 164 15.72 5.70 -7.36
C ARG A 164 14.33 5.84 -6.74
N ILE A 165 14.30 6.46 -5.59
CA ILE A 165 13.07 6.84 -4.89
C ILE A 165 12.56 8.15 -5.50
N TRP A 166 11.34 8.15 -6.00
CA TRP A 166 10.62 9.35 -6.41
C TRP A 166 9.54 9.64 -5.39
N SER A 167 9.74 10.70 -4.61
CA SER A 167 8.87 11.00 -3.48
C SER A 167 8.48 12.45 -3.40
N ALA A 168 7.19 12.73 -3.20
CA ALA A 168 6.73 14.05 -2.84
C ALA A 168 7.15 14.39 -1.41
N THR A 169 7.42 15.68 -1.17
CA THR A 169 7.76 16.21 0.16
C THR A 169 6.61 17.01 0.77
N LYS A 170 6.67 17.25 2.07
CA LYS A 170 5.76 18.19 2.75
C LYS A 170 5.90 19.65 2.27
N THR A 171 7.00 19.98 1.61
CA THR A 171 7.24 21.32 1.00
C THR A 171 6.73 21.40 -0.43
N SER A 172 6.04 20.38 -0.93
CA SER A 172 5.51 20.33 -2.29
C SER A 172 6.56 20.30 -3.40
N HIS A 173 7.70 19.71 -3.10
CA HIS A 173 8.71 19.32 -4.06
C HIS A 173 8.58 17.82 -4.38
N LEU A 174 9.11 17.41 -5.52
CA LEU A 174 9.29 16.00 -5.88
C LEU A 174 10.78 15.71 -5.91
N LEU A 175 11.26 14.94 -4.96
CA LEU A 175 12.65 14.52 -4.86
C LEU A 175 12.90 13.25 -5.64
N VAL A 176 14.12 13.14 -6.20
CA VAL A 176 14.68 11.92 -6.76
C VAL A 176 15.92 11.57 -5.97
N LEU A 177 15.86 10.44 -5.28
CA LEU A 177 16.91 9.99 -4.37
C LEU A 177 17.47 8.66 -4.88
N GLN A 178 18.79 8.61 -5.17
CA GLN A 178 19.47 7.40 -5.60
C GLN A 178 19.85 6.55 -4.38
N VAL A 179 19.47 5.29 -4.40
CA VAL A 179 19.95 4.28 -3.47
C VAL A 179 21.24 3.68 -4.04
N ALA A 180 22.30 3.61 -3.23
CA ALA A 180 23.54 2.97 -3.64
C ALA A 180 23.37 1.44 -3.72
N ALA A 181 24.11 0.78 -4.61
CA ALA A 181 24.01 -0.66 -4.84
C ALA A 181 24.31 -1.51 -3.59
N ASP A 182 25.12 -1.01 -2.67
CA ASP A 182 25.41 -1.67 -1.39
C ASP A 182 24.40 -1.32 -0.28
N GLY A 183 23.37 -0.54 -0.59
CA GLY A 183 22.33 -0.10 0.35
C GLY A 183 22.78 0.90 1.42
N LYS A 184 24.06 1.31 1.43
CA LYS A 184 24.65 2.07 2.56
C LYS A 184 24.56 3.58 2.43
N SER A 185 24.04 4.09 1.33
CA SER A 185 23.84 5.52 1.15
C SER A 185 22.63 5.84 0.28
N ILE A 186 22.07 7.01 0.52
CA ILE A 186 21.00 7.61 -0.27
C ILE A 186 21.47 9.02 -0.62
N THR A 187 21.49 9.37 -1.92
CA THR A 187 21.92 10.68 -2.41
C THR A 187 20.81 11.34 -3.22
N GLU A 188 20.65 12.66 -3.07
CA GLU A 188 19.72 13.42 -3.87
C GLU A 188 20.29 13.64 -5.27
N GLU A 189 19.53 13.24 -6.30
CA GLU A 189 19.88 13.46 -7.71
C GLU A 189 19.14 14.64 -8.32
N ALA A 190 17.87 14.85 -7.90
CA ALA A 190 17.08 15.96 -8.42
C ALA A 190 16.02 16.40 -7.41
N ASP A 191 15.72 17.70 -7.48
CA ASP A 191 14.62 18.35 -6.78
C ASP A 191 13.80 19.17 -7.77
N TYR A 192 12.49 18.87 -7.84
CA TYR A 192 11.53 19.56 -8.68
C TYR A 192 10.54 20.33 -7.83
N ASP A 193 10.64 21.67 -7.87
CA ASP A 193 9.70 22.57 -7.20
C ASP A 193 8.35 22.57 -7.95
N LEU A 194 7.28 22.07 -7.30
CA LEU A 194 5.92 22.03 -7.80
C LEU A 194 5.03 23.14 -7.21
N THR A 195 5.58 24.04 -6.38
CA THR A 195 4.81 25.07 -5.66
C THR A 195 4.12 26.05 -6.60
N SER A 196 4.71 26.31 -7.77
CA SER A 196 4.17 27.25 -8.77
C SER A 196 2.78 26.90 -9.31
N VAL A 197 2.34 25.66 -9.17
CA VAL A 197 1.04 25.17 -9.64
C VAL A 197 0.10 24.77 -8.51
N LEU A 198 0.52 24.96 -7.28
CA LEU A 198 -0.26 24.69 -6.06
C LEU A 198 -0.68 26.00 -5.41
N GLU A 199 -1.81 26.01 -4.76
CA GLU A 199 -2.36 27.21 -4.10
C GLU A 199 -2.56 26.96 -2.60
N GLY A 200 -2.24 27.99 -1.83
CA GLY A 200 -2.49 27.98 -0.38
C GLY A 200 -1.77 26.84 0.33
N ASP A 201 -2.55 26.04 1.03
CA ASP A 201 -2.07 24.89 1.81
C ASP A 201 -2.12 23.54 1.07
N GLN A 202 -2.24 23.57 -0.27
CA GLN A 202 -2.22 22.35 -1.07
C GLN A 202 -0.89 21.61 -0.89
N ARG A 203 -0.98 20.28 -0.79
CA ARG A 203 0.17 19.37 -0.71
C ARG A 203 0.00 18.26 -1.73
N ILE A 204 1.11 17.79 -2.25
CA ILE A 204 1.12 16.64 -3.16
C ILE A 204 0.78 15.37 -2.37
N THR A 205 -0.25 14.67 -2.81
CA THR A 205 -0.64 13.37 -2.24
C THR A 205 0.18 12.25 -2.86
N SER A 206 0.28 12.22 -4.19
CA SER A 206 0.95 11.15 -4.93
C SER A 206 1.54 11.65 -6.24
N ALA A 207 2.62 11.01 -6.68
CA ALA A 207 3.22 11.21 -7.99
C ALA A 207 3.62 9.86 -8.58
N LEU A 208 3.36 9.64 -9.89
CA LEU A 208 3.65 8.41 -10.62
C LEU A 208 4.03 8.71 -12.08
N PRO A 209 4.94 7.93 -12.67
CA PRO A 209 5.33 8.09 -14.05
C PRO A 209 4.29 7.48 -15.02
N ASP A 210 4.03 8.15 -16.13
CA ASP A 210 3.38 7.48 -17.25
C ASP A 210 4.39 6.67 -18.08
N PHE A 211 3.90 5.86 -19.00
CA PHE A 211 4.72 5.00 -19.85
C PHE A 211 5.65 5.77 -20.81
N GLN A 212 5.48 7.10 -20.92
CA GLN A 212 6.30 8.00 -21.73
C GLN A 212 7.33 8.78 -20.91
N GLY A 213 7.39 8.57 -19.59
CA GLY A 213 8.37 9.18 -18.69
C GLY A 213 7.97 10.56 -18.14
N ARG A 214 6.73 10.98 -18.31
CA ARG A 214 6.21 12.18 -17.65
C ARG A 214 5.73 11.77 -16.27
N ILE A 215 5.94 12.64 -15.26
CA ILE A 215 5.48 12.39 -13.91
C ILE A 215 4.14 13.12 -13.70
N TRP A 216 3.10 12.35 -13.50
CA TRP A 216 1.81 12.85 -13.07
C TRP A 216 1.82 13.03 -11.56
N PHE A 217 1.14 14.06 -11.07
CA PHE A 217 0.97 14.30 -9.64
C PHE A 217 -0.41 14.85 -9.33
N VAL A 218 -0.85 14.63 -8.10
CA VAL A 218 -2.15 15.08 -7.59
C VAL A 218 -1.98 15.75 -6.24
N SER A 219 -2.81 16.78 -5.98
CA SER A 219 -2.91 17.39 -4.66
C SER A 219 -4.23 17.04 -3.97
N LYS A 220 -4.21 16.95 -2.63
CA LYS A 220 -5.39 16.64 -1.83
C LYS A 220 -6.45 17.71 -1.98
N LYS A 221 -6.21 18.89 -1.44
CA LYS A 221 -7.12 20.03 -1.52
C LYS A 221 -7.13 20.65 -2.92
N GLY A 222 -8.28 21.11 -3.37
CA GLY A 222 -8.45 21.75 -4.66
C GLY A 222 -8.29 20.81 -5.86
N GLY A 223 -7.76 19.60 -5.67
CA GLY A 223 -7.61 18.57 -6.70
C GLY A 223 -6.81 19.05 -7.90
N THR A 224 -5.61 19.60 -7.66
CA THR A 224 -4.66 19.87 -8.74
C THR A 224 -4.22 18.54 -9.36
N VAL A 225 -4.37 18.40 -10.66
CA VAL A 225 -3.80 17.31 -11.45
C VAL A 225 -2.73 17.90 -12.35
N GLY A 226 -1.48 17.49 -12.16
CA GLY A 226 -0.34 18.05 -12.86
C GLY A 226 0.47 17.01 -13.61
N ILE A 227 1.30 17.49 -14.53
CA ILE A 227 2.30 16.75 -15.28
C ILE A 227 3.61 17.53 -15.20
N LEU A 228 4.65 16.89 -14.73
CA LEU A 228 6.03 17.30 -14.81
C LEU A 228 6.72 16.49 -15.94
N ASP A 229 7.36 17.17 -16.85
CA ASP A 229 8.33 16.57 -17.77
C ASP A 229 9.74 16.70 -17.13
N PRO A 230 10.35 15.61 -16.63
CA PRO A 230 11.64 15.70 -15.95
C PRO A 230 12.78 16.22 -16.84
N LYS A 231 12.71 16.00 -18.16
CA LYS A 231 13.76 16.40 -19.10
C LYS A 231 13.76 17.90 -19.35
N SER A 232 12.60 18.49 -19.60
CA SER A 232 12.44 19.93 -19.85
C SER A 232 12.14 20.73 -18.59
N LYS A 233 11.89 20.08 -17.46
CA LYS A 233 11.41 20.63 -16.19
C LYS A 233 10.09 21.42 -16.32
N LYS A 234 9.37 21.21 -17.43
CA LYS A 234 8.10 21.88 -17.68
C LYS A 234 7.00 21.26 -16.83
N ILE A 235 6.26 22.12 -16.11
CA ILE A 235 5.12 21.74 -15.31
C ILE A 235 3.86 22.28 -15.97
N THR A 236 2.82 21.46 -16.04
CA THR A 236 1.48 21.83 -16.51
C THR A 236 0.44 21.24 -15.59
N SER A 237 -0.66 21.94 -15.37
CA SER A 237 -1.71 21.47 -14.47
C SER A 237 -3.11 21.94 -14.87
N ILE A 238 -4.09 21.28 -14.28
CA ILE A 238 -5.48 21.72 -14.22
C ILE A 238 -5.99 21.55 -12.78
N LYS A 239 -7.04 22.30 -12.41
CA LYS A 239 -7.74 22.16 -11.13
C LYS A 239 -9.09 21.51 -11.35
N LEU A 240 -9.46 20.59 -10.47
CA LEU A 240 -10.77 19.96 -10.48
C LEU A 240 -11.76 20.67 -9.54
N ASN A 241 -11.26 21.42 -8.55
CA ASN A 241 -12.03 21.97 -7.43
C ASN A 241 -12.79 20.87 -6.66
N GLU A 242 -12.11 19.76 -6.47
CA GLU A 242 -12.54 18.55 -5.77
C GLU A 242 -11.36 18.07 -4.90
N GLU A 243 -11.56 17.15 -3.98
CA GLU A 243 -10.47 16.58 -3.19
C GLU A 243 -9.97 15.27 -3.81
N ILE A 244 -8.65 15.06 -3.79
CA ILE A 244 -8.02 13.81 -4.20
C ILE A 244 -7.19 13.29 -3.03
N GLU A 245 -7.73 12.28 -2.34
CA GLU A 245 -7.13 11.76 -1.12
C GLU A 245 -6.06 10.71 -1.38
N ASN A 246 -6.30 9.82 -2.33
CA ASN A 246 -5.50 8.63 -2.55
C ASN A 246 -4.55 8.78 -3.74
N SER A 247 -3.70 7.77 -3.93
CA SER A 247 -2.92 7.60 -5.13
C SER A 247 -3.82 7.34 -6.35
N PHE A 248 -3.21 7.14 -7.48
CA PHE A 248 -3.92 6.98 -8.75
C PHE A 248 -3.27 5.87 -9.59
N THR A 249 -3.93 5.48 -10.65
CA THR A 249 -3.54 4.33 -11.49
C THR A 249 -3.09 4.79 -12.86
N VAL A 250 -2.04 4.19 -13.35
CA VAL A 250 -1.46 4.50 -14.67
C VAL A 250 -1.53 3.30 -15.58
N ASP A 251 -2.13 3.48 -16.77
CA ASP A 251 -2.11 2.53 -17.87
C ASP A 251 -1.32 3.12 -19.06
N ARG A 252 -1.09 2.33 -20.09
CA ARG A 252 -0.23 2.70 -21.24
C ARG A 252 -0.60 4.03 -21.90
N ASP A 253 -1.88 4.37 -21.93
CA ASP A 253 -2.41 5.56 -22.62
C ASP A 253 -3.31 6.44 -21.76
N ALA A 254 -3.36 6.18 -20.44
CA ALA A 254 -4.29 6.85 -19.53
C ALA A 254 -3.82 6.88 -18.10
N VAL A 255 -4.28 7.90 -17.38
CA VAL A 255 -4.19 8.01 -15.94
C VAL A 255 -5.61 8.05 -15.37
N PHE A 256 -5.85 7.28 -14.30
CA PHE A 256 -7.16 7.16 -13.66
C PHE A 256 -7.07 7.68 -12.24
N ILE A 257 -7.89 8.69 -11.95
CA ILE A 257 -7.91 9.40 -10.68
C ILE A 257 -9.33 9.38 -10.13
N VAL A 258 -9.49 9.12 -8.84
CA VAL A 258 -10.74 9.28 -8.12
C VAL A 258 -10.64 10.52 -7.23
N SER A 259 -11.65 11.39 -7.30
CA SER A 259 -11.85 12.48 -6.36
C SER A 259 -12.96 12.13 -5.36
N ASP A 260 -13.23 13.01 -4.42
CA ASP A 260 -14.38 12.92 -3.51
C ASP A 260 -15.75 12.88 -4.22
N LYS A 261 -15.80 13.15 -5.55
CA LYS A 261 -17.05 13.25 -6.32
C LYS A 261 -17.10 12.36 -7.55
N ARG A 262 -15.97 12.05 -8.16
CA ARG A 262 -15.96 11.44 -9.50
C ARG A 262 -14.76 10.53 -9.72
N MET A 263 -14.99 9.54 -10.57
CA MET A 263 -13.94 8.79 -11.23
C MET A 263 -13.59 9.43 -12.56
N TYR A 264 -12.30 9.59 -12.85
CA TYR A 264 -11.76 10.25 -14.05
C TYR A 264 -10.84 9.34 -14.85
N ARG A 265 -10.84 9.50 -16.16
CA ARG A 265 -9.78 9.09 -17.05
C ARG A 265 -9.14 10.32 -17.66
N PHE A 266 -7.85 10.43 -17.52
CA PHE A 266 -7.05 11.48 -18.13
C PHE A 266 -6.19 10.97 -19.27
N GLY A 267 -5.77 11.88 -20.11
CA GLY A 267 -4.69 11.75 -21.08
C GLY A 267 -3.97 13.09 -21.22
N VAL A 268 -2.96 13.13 -22.06
CA VAL A 268 -2.18 14.34 -22.34
C VAL A 268 -2.74 15.06 -23.56
N GLY A 269 -3.02 16.34 -23.42
CA GLY A 269 -3.47 17.21 -24.51
C GLY A 269 -2.30 17.67 -25.39
N LYS A 270 -2.62 18.31 -26.54
CA LYS A 270 -1.63 18.84 -27.49
C LYS A 270 -0.64 19.84 -26.86
N SER A 271 -1.07 20.59 -25.84
CA SER A 271 -0.23 21.53 -25.08
C SER A 271 0.62 20.89 -23.98
N GLY A 272 0.55 19.57 -23.81
CA GLY A 272 1.21 18.85 -22.72
C GLY A 272 0.44 18.90 -21.40
N LYS A 273 -0.77 19.51 -21.36
CA LYS A 273 -1.60 19.59 -20.15
C LYS A 273 -2.44 18.33 -19.94
N PRO A 274 -2.79 17.99 -18.67
CA PRO A 274 -3.82 16.99 -18.39
C PRO A 274 -5.14 17.33 -19.10
N VAL A 275 -5.78 16.33 -19.71
CA VAL A 275 -7.09 16.47 -20.35
C VAL A 275 -8.02 15.37 -19.87
N VAL A 276 -9.19 15.75 -19.37
CA VAL A 276 -10.24 14.80 -18.99
C VAL A 276 -10.79 14.14 -20.26
N GLN A 277 -10.64 12.85 -20.38
CA GLN A 277 -11.17 12.06 -21.50
C GLN A 277 -12.56 11.52 -21.22
N TRP A 278 -12.82 11.15 -19.97
CA TRP A 278 -14.15 10.94 -19.43
C TRP A 278 -14.15 11.13 -17.91
N LYS A 279 -15.32 11.41 -17.36
CA LYS A 279 -15.58 11.46 -15.91
C LYS A 279 -16.94 10.84 -15.61
N LYS A 280 -17.08 10.26 -14.42
CA LYS A 280 -18.34 9.65 -13.96
C LYS A 280 -18.48 9.83 -12.46
N THR A 281 -19.62 10.38 -12.04
CA THR A 281 -20.01 10.41 -10.61
C THR A 281 -20.25 9.01 -10.10
N TYR A 282 -20.04 8.81 -8.82
CA TYR A 282 -20.41 7.61 -8.06
C TYR A 282 -21.37 8.01 -6.93
N LYS A 283 -22.00 7.03 -6.28
CA LYS A 283 -22.90 7.28 -5.15
C LYS A 283 -22.09 7.75 -3.94
N ASN A 284 -22.54 8.79 -3.28
CA ASN A 284 -21.88 9.39 -2.14
C ASN A 284 -22.93 9.83 -1.12
N SER A 285 -22.79 9.37 0.12
CA SER A 285 -23.67 9.75 1.23
C SER A 285 -23.48 11.19 1.71
N GLY A 286 -22.35 11.83 1.35
CA GLY A 286 -21.95 13.13 1.86
C GLY A 286 -21.43 13.10 3.29
N ILE A 287 -21.29 11.91 3.89
CA ILE A 287 -20.84 11.71 5.28
C ILE A 287 -19.38 11.23 5.26
N VAL A 288 -18.54 11.85 6.07
CA VAL A 288 -17.21 11.31 6.43
C VAL A 288 -17.45 10.19 7.43
N LYS A 289 -17.40 8.95 6.97
CA LYS A 289 -17.62 7.77 7.81
C LYS A 289 -16.44 7.54 8.77
N PRO A 290 -16.65 6.91 9.91
CA PRO A 290 -15.55 6.49 10.79
C PRO A 290 -14.54 5.63 10.01
N SER A 291 -13.28 6.01 10.00
CA SER A 291 -12.13 5.59 9.21
C SER A 291 -11.77 6.49 8.04
N GLN A 292 -12.72 7.21 7.46
CA GLN A 292 -12.48 8.01 6.25
C GLN A 292 -11.84 9.36 6.57
N VAL A 293 -11.05 9.83 5.61
CA VAL A 293 -10.39 11.16 5.65
C VAL A 293 -11.30 12.24 5.08
N ASN A 294 -12.10 11.91 4.07
CA ASN A 294 -13.13 12.78 3.49
C ASN A 294 -14.38 11.97 3.10
N ALA A 295 -15.42 12.65 2.63
CA ALA A 295 -16.67 12.01 2.20
C ALA A 295 -16.59 11.48 0.76
N GLY A 296 -15.48 10.88 0.39
CA GLY A 296 -15.25 10.35 -0.96
C GLY A 296 -15.01 8.84 -1.00
N SER A 297 -14.46 8.38 -2.12
CA SER A 297 -13.92 7.04 -2.25
C SER A 297 -12.60 6.96 -1.46
N GLY A 298 -12.49 6.02 -0.55
CA GLY A 298 -11.25 5.76 0.21
C GLY A 298 -10.25 4.86 -0.51
N THR A 299 -10.47 4.55 -1.80
CA THR A 299 -9.63 3.58 -2.53
C THR A 299 -8.83 4.20 -3.65
N THR A 300 -7.56 3.83 -3.81
CA THR A 300 -6.84 4.01 -5.06
C THR A 300 -7.55 3.20 -6.15
N PRO A 301 -7.84 3.76 -7.35
CA PRO A 301 -8.46 2.99 -8.41
C PRO A 301 -7.60 1.79 -8.83
N THR A 302 -8.19 0.63 -9.02
CA THR A 302 -7.48 -0.61 -9.34
C THR A 302 -7.92 -1.18 -10.68
N ILE A 303 -6.96 -1.34 -11.63
CA ILE A 303 -7.22 -1.93 -12.94
C ILE A 303 -7.10 -3.46 -12.88
N THR A 304 -7.94 -4.14 -13.66
CA THR A 304 -7.82 -5.57 -13.89
C THR A 304 -7.98 -5.94 -15.38
N ASN A 305 -7.68 -7.18 -15.72
CA ASN A 305 -7.73 -7.67 -17.09
C ASN A 305 -9.09 -7.46 -17.76
N GLY A 306 -9.05 -7.14 -19.05
CA GLY A 306 -10.26 -6.95 -19.88
C GLY A 306 -10.75 -5.51 -19.93
N GLY A 307 -9.94 -4.55 -19.48
CA GLY A 307 -10.24 -3.12 -19.56
C GLY A 307 -11.28 -2.69 -18.53
N PHE A 308 -11.13 -3.16 -17.30
CA PHE A 308 -11.96 -2.79 -16.15
C PHE A 308 -11.13 -2.11 -15.08
N ILE A 309 -11.75 -1.16 -14.38
CA ILE A 309 -11.19 -0.48 -13.23
C ILE A 309 -12.25 -0.37 -12.13
N SER A 310 -11.84 -0.53 -10.88
CA SER A 310 -12.73 -0.53 -9.73
C SER A 310 -12.33 0.49 -8.69
N ILE A 311 -13.32 1.02 -7.98
CA ILE A 311 -13.21 1.77 -6.73
C ILE A 311 -14.30 1.27 -5.78
N THR A 312 -14.20 1.62 -4.50
CA THR A 312 -15.40 1.66 -3.65
C THR A 312 -16.02 3.05 -3.71
N ASP A 313 -17.33 3.15 -3.55
CA ASP A 313 -18.01 4.44 -3.39
C ASP A 313 -18.23 4.78 -1.90
N ASN A 314 -18.85 5.92 -1.64
CA ASN A 314 -19.24 6.34 -0.28
C ASN A 314 -20.76 6.24 -0.05
N ALA A 315 -21.42 5.31 -0.72
CA ALA A 315 -22.82 5.00 -0.43
C ALA A 315 -22.98 4.29 0.92
N ASP A 316 -24.20 4.14 1.38
CA ASP A 316 -24.52 3.33 2.55
C ASP A 316 -25.64 2.34 2.22
N PRO A 317 -25.34 1.02 2.16
CA PRO A 317 -24.02 0.42 2.29
C PRO A 317 -23.06 0.79 1.14
N MET A 318 -21.75 0.70 1.40
CA MET A 318 -20.69 0.93 0.42
C MET A 318 -20.81 -0.05 -0.76
N ASN A 319 -20.57 0.42 -1.99
CA ASN A 319 -20.52 -0.45 -3.17
C ASN A 319 -19.10 -0.59 -3.71
N VAL A 320 -18.82 -1.75 -4.29
CA VAL A 320 -17.76 -1.91 -5.28
C VAL A 320 -18.31 -1.45 -6.62
N VAL A 321 -17.67 -0.44 -7.22
CA VAL A 321 -18.10 0.14 -8.50
C VAL A 321 -17.08 -0.20 -9.57
N VAL A 322 -17.50 -0.85 -10.63
CA VAL A 322 -16.64 -1.26 -11.74
C VAL A 322 -16.94 -0.45 -12.98
N TYR A 323 -15.90 0.13 -13.57
CA TYR A 323 -15.99 0.92 -14.81
C TYR A 323 -15.21 0.24 -15.93
N ARG A 324 -15.56 0.58 -17.19
CA ARG A 324 -14.70 0.29 -18.35
C ARG A 324 -13.62 1.36 -18.48
N THR A 325 -12.39 0.96 -18.72
CA THR A 325 -11.26 1.89 -18.89
C THR A 325 -11.26 2.60 -20.23
N ALA A 326 -11.81 2.01 -21.29
CA ALA A 326 -11.76 2.51 -22.67
C ALA A 326 -12.14 3.99 -22.78
N ARG A 327 -11.40 4.77 -23.59
CA ARG A 327 -11.70 6.18 -23.85
C ARG A 327 -13.09 6.36 -24.49
N LYS A 328 -13.40 5.58 -25.51
CA LYS A 328 -14.70 5.52 -26.18
C LYS A 328 -15.32 4.13 -25.98
N LEU A 329 -16.58 4.11 -25.65
CA LEU A 329 -17.33 2.86 -25.50
C LEU A 329 -17.81 2.35 -26.86
N LYS A 330 -17.87 1.03 -27.01
CA LYS A 330 -18.55 0.39 -28.16
C LYS A 330 -20.05 0.58 -28.03
N LYS A 331 -20.77 0.47 -29.17
CA LYS A 331 -22.23 0.53 -29.20
C LYS A 331 -22.84 -0.46 -28.19
N GLY A 332 -23.77 0.02 -27.38
CA GLY A 332 -24.44 -0.79 -26.35
C GLY A 332 -23.68 -0.98 -25.03
N GLN A 333 -22.43 -0.54 -24.92
CA GLN A 333 -21.70 -0.60 -23.66
C GLN A 333 -22.05 0.56 -22.74
N LYS A 334 -22.11 0.28 -21.43
CA LYS A 334 -22.22 1.30 -20.36
C LYS A 334 -20.85 1.53 -19.72
N ARG A 335 -20.57 2.78 -19.25
CA ARG A 335 -19.34 3.12 -18.52
C ARG A 335 -19.28 2.37 -17.20
N VAL A 336 -20.31 2.44 -16.39
CA VAL A 336 -20.48 1.66 -15.17
C VAL A 336 -20.94 0.26 -15.59
N VAL A 337 -20.17 -0.74 -15.23
CA VAL A 337 -20.47 -2.16 -15.50
C VAL A 337 -21.39 -2.70 -14.41
N CYS A 338 -21.09 -2.37 -13.17
CA CYS A 338 -21.86 -2.77 -12.00
C CYS A 338 -21.56 -1.88 -10.79
N GLU A 339 -22.51 -1.88 -9.87
CA GLU A 339 -22.39 -1.38 -8.50
C GLU A 339 -22.90 -2.52 -7.60
N VAL A 340 -22.02 -3.03 -6.73
CA VAL A 340 -22.32 -4.18 -5.87
C VAL A 340 -22.20 -3.79 -4.42
N PRO A 341 -23.31 -3.76 -3.65
CA PRO A 341 -23.25 -3.42 -2.23
C PRO A 341 -22.52 -4.50 -1.44
N ILE A 342 -21.63 -4.06 -0.56
CA ILE A 342 -20.87 -4.91 0.36
C ILE A 342 -20.97 -4.35 1.77
N PHE A 343 -20.93 -5.27 2.72
CA PHE A 343 -21.04 -5.03 4.16
C PHE A 343 -22.40 -4.41 4.58
N PRO A 344 -22.75 -4.44 5.86
CA PRO A 344 -24.02 -3.89 6.34
C PRO A 344 -24.08 -2.35 6.24
N ALA A 345 -25.30 -1.82 6.02
CA ALA A 345 -25.57 -0.40 6.10
C ALA A 345 -25.19 0.16 7.50
N GLY A 346 -24.65 1.38 7.53
CA GLY A 346 -24.18 2.04 8.75
C GLY A 346 -22.85 1.47 9.30
N LYS A 347 -22.26 0.45 8.63
CA LYS A 347 -21.07 -0.29 9.10
C LYS A 347 -20.10 -0.61 7.97
N SER A 348 -20.06 0.20 6.93
CA SER A 348 -19.28 -0.06 5.72
C SER A 348 -18.48 1.16 5.27
N ALA A 349 -17.15 1.04 5.25
CA ALA A 349 -16.19 1.98 4.70
C ALA A 349 -14.84 1.30 4.48
N THR A 350 -14.04 1.80 3.57
CA THR A 350 -12.63 1.41 3.43
C THR A 350 -11.78 2.59 3.00
N GLU A 351 -10.56 2.66 3.52
CA GLU A 351 -9.49 3.58 3.10
C GLU A 351 -8.33 2.81 2.45
N ASN A 352 -8.54 1.52 2.17
CA ASN A 352 -7.55 0.66 1.54
C ASN A 352 -7.94 0.31 0.12
N SER A 353 -6.92 0.11 -0.73
CA SER A 353 -7.11 -0.25 -2.13
C SER A 353 -7.72 -1.64 -2.30
N ILE A 354 -8.31 -1.83 -3.47
CA ILE A 354 -8.95 -3.08 -3.87
C ILE A 354 -7.89 -4.01 -4.44
N LEU A 355 -7.80 -5.24 -3.93
CA LEU A 355 -6.94 -6.26 -4.51
C LEU A 355 -7.59 -6.82 -5.78
N ALA A 356 -6.78 -7.06 -6.84
CA ALA A 356 -7.30 -7.55 -8.11
C ALA A 356 -6.59 -8.82 -8.60
N ALA A 357 -7.36 -9.91 -8.77
CA ALA A 357 -6.89 -11.13 -9.41
C ALA A 357 -7.78 -11.47 -10.61
N LYS A 358 -7.31 -11.19 -11.84
CA LYS A 358 -7.99 -11.32 -13.13
C LYS A 358 -9.34 -10.58 -13.17
N ARG A 359 -10.44 -11.20 -12.73
CA ARG A 359 -11.80 -10.63 -12.74
C ARG A 359 -12.41 -10.57 -11.34
N SER A 360 -11.63 -10.88 -10.34
CA SER A 360 -12.03 -10.87 -8.94
C SER A 360 -11.43 -9.65 -8.25
N PHE A 361 -12.24 -9.01 -7.45
CA PHE A 361 -11.83 -7.94 -6.54
C PHE A 361 -12.06 -8.39 -5.11
N PHE A 362 -11.10 -8.08 -4.23
CA PHE A 362 -11.20 -8.37 -2.81
C PHE A 362 -11.09 -7.06 -2.04
N ILE A 363 -11.96 -6.87 -1.08
CA ILE A 363 -12.13 -5.62 -0.35
C ILE A 363 -12.23 -5.92 1.13
N GLU A 364 -11.54 -5.15 1.96
CA GLU A 364 -11.73 -5.17 3.41
C GLU A 364 -12.60 -4.01 3.91
N ASN A 365 -13.14 -4.17 5.10
CA ASN A 365 -13.91 -3.16 5.81
C ASN A 365 -13.03 -2.52 6.90
N ASN A 366 -12.86 -1.20 6.84
CA ASN A 366 -12.15 -0.45 7.89
C ASN A 366 -13.10 0.40 8.74
N TYR A 367 -14.42 0.30 8.54
CA TYR A 367 -15.38 1.15 9.24
C TYR A 367 -15.14 1.12 10.76
N GLY A 368 -15.03 2.27 11.37
CA GLY A 368 -14.79 2.40 12.80
C GLY A 368 -13.32 2.58 13.18
N TYR A 369 -12.35 2.29 12.30
CA TYR A 369 -10.96 2.60 12.58
C TYR A 369 -10.77 4.12 12.69
N GLN A 370 -10.25 4.57 13.81
CA GLN A 370 -10.02 5.99 14.09
C GLN A 370 -8.57 6.20 14.53
N ASP A 371 -8.36 7.12 15.45
CA ASP A 371 -7.05 7.48 15.98
C ASP A 371 -6.24 6.27 16.47
N PRO A 372 -5.11 5.93 15.81
CA PRO A 372 -4.27 4.82 16.25
C PRO A 372 -3.65 5.04 17.62
N PHE A 373 -3.52 6.31 18.07
CA PHE A 373 -3.00 6.68 19.37
C PHE A 373 -4.09 6.85 20.44
N GLY A 374 -5.36 6.75 20.04
CA GLY A 374 -6.49 6.82 20.93
C GLY A 374 -6.60 5.57 21.84
N PRO A 375 -7.45 5.63 22.86
CA PRO A 375 -7.55 4.56 23.87
C PRO A 375 -7.95 3.21 23.29
N ASN A 376 -8.60 3.19 22.14
CA ASN A 376 -9.07 1.97 21.49
C ASN A 376 -8.19 1.50 20.31
N SER A 377 -7.26 2.31 19.83
CA SER A 377 -6.27 1.95 18.77
C SER A 377 -6.82 1.03 17.66
N GLY A 378 -7.99 1.36 17.09
CA GLY A 378 -8.68 0.53 16.09
C GLY A 378 -9.55 -0.62 16.64
N ALA A 379 -9.77 -0.71 17.95
CA ALA A 379 -10.61 -1.76 18.58
C ALA A 379 -12.06 -1.75 18.10
N VAL A 380 -12.57 -0.61 17.68
CA VAL A 380 -13.97 -0.44 17.24
C VAL A 380 -14.17 -0.68 15.75
N THR A 381 -13.15 -1.16 15.05
CA THR A 381 -13.26 -1.47 13.61
C THR A 381 -14.25 -2.60 13.38
N GLU A 382 -15.16 -2.41 12.46
CA GLU A 382 -16.08 -3.48 12.04
C GLU A 382 -15.34 -4.56 11.25
N ALA A 383 -15.74 -5.80 11.44
CA ALA A 383 -15.22 -6.91 10.63
C ALA A 383 -15.73 -6.83 9.18
N GLY A 384 -15.00 -7.39 8.24
CA GLY A 384 -15.49 -7.56 6.89
C GLY A 384 -14.39 -7.76 5.84
N PHE A 385 -14.54 -8.84 5.07
CA PHE A 385 -13.87 -9.05 3.78
C PHE A 385 -14.91 -9.51 2.76
N ALA A 386 -14.80 -9.04 1.52
CA ALA A 386 -15.71 -9.42 0.46
C ALA A 386 -14.97 -9.70 -0.85
N ARG A 387 -15.55 -10.59 -1.66
CA ARG A 387 -15.13 -10.83 -3.04
C ARG A 387 -16.26 -10.51 -4.01
N VAL A 388 -15.92 -9.68 -5.02
CA VAL A 388 -16.81 -9.34 -6.13
C VAL A 388 -16.16 -9.77 -7.44
N ASP A 389 -16.87 -10.55 -8.24
CA ASP A 389 -16.38 -11.02 -9.54
C ASP A 389 -17.13 -10.36 -10.70
N ILE A 390 -16.39 -9.93 -11.72
CA ILE A 390 -16.94 -9.53 -13.01
C ILE A 390 -17.35 -10.81 -13.78
N ASN A 391 -18.57 -10.86 -14.30
CA ASN A 391 -19.05 -11.99 -15.06
C ASN A 391 -18.25 -12.22 -16.36
N LYS A 392 -18.34 -13.43 -16.93
CA LYS A 392 -17.59 -13.81 -18.16
C LYS A 392 -17.82 -12.86 -19.33
N LYS A 393 -19.05 -12.32 -19.48
CA LYS A 393 -19.42 -11.38 -20.55
C LYS A 393 -18.92 -9.94 -20.30
N GLY A 394 -18.47 -9.62 -19.06
CA GLY A 394 -18.06 -8.26 -18.67
C GLY A 394 -19.21 -7.25 -18.68
N THR A 395 -20.43 -7.71 -18.39
CA THR A 395 -21.65 -6.89 -18.43
C THR A 395 -22.30 -6.69 -17.06
N GLY A 396 -21.73 -7.28 -16.02
CA GLY A 396 -22.21 -7.20 -14.64
C GLY A 396 -21.27 -7.91 -13.69
N CYS A 397 -21.54 -7.82 -12.41
CA CYS A 397 -20.74 -8.42 -11.34
C CYS A 397 -21.64 -9.14 -10.34
N LYS A 398 -21.03 -9.96 -9.49
CA LYS A 398 -21.70 -10.60 -8.36
C LYS A 398 -20.80 -10.60 -7.14
N LYS A 399 -21.35 -10.44 -5.96
CA LYS A 399 -20.71 -10.78 -4.69
C LYS A 399 -20.60 -12.30 -4.61
N VAL A 400 -19.37 -12.81 -4.49
CA VAL A 400 -19.10 -14.26 -4.44
C VAL A 400 -19.19 -14.77 -3.01
N TRP A 401 -18.56 -14.03 -2.10
CA TRP A 401 -18.59 -14.27 -0.66
C TRP A 401 -18.39 -12.96 0.11
N GLU A 402 -18.80 -12.97 1.34
CA GLU A 402 -18.59 -11.92 2.34
C GLU A 402 -18.32 -12.63 3.68
N ASN A 403 -17.23 -12.27 4.32
CA ASN A 403 -16.83 -12.80 5.62
C ASN A 403 -16.87 -11.66 6.64
N MET A 404 -17.74 -11.79 7.64
CA MET A 404 -17.94 -10.80 8.71
C MET A 404 -17.26 -11.19 10.03
N ASP A 405 -16.42 -12.23 10.03
CA ASP A 405 -15.71 -12.71 11.21
C ASP A 405 -14.28 -12.17 11.30
N VAL A 406 -13.76 -11.58 10.20
CA VAL A 406 -12.37 -11.12 10.10
C VAL A 406 -12.31 -9.61 10.24
N ARG A 407 -11.60 -9.14 11.27
CA ARG A 407 -11.39 -7.73 11.55
C ARG A 407 -9.96 -7.33 11.23
N ALA A 408 -9.76 -6.58 10.15
CA ALA A 408 -8.48 -5.97 9.80
C ALA A 408 -8.61 -4.44 9.96
N PRO A 409 -8.00 -3.84 10.98
CA PRO A 409 -8.26 -2.43 11.29
C PRO A 409 -7.87 -1.48 10.17
N SER A 410 -6.70 -1.66 9.56
CA SER A 410 -6.19 -0.66 8.62
C SER A 410 -5.10 -1.17 7.67
N VAL A 411 -4.74 -2.46 7.67
CA VAL A 411 -3.69 -2.97 6.78
C VAL A 411 -4.12 -2.86 5.31
N VAL A 412 -3.19 -2.52 4.41
CA VAL A 412 -3.41 -2.76 2.98
C VAL A 412 -3.06 -4.23 2.69
N PRO A 413 -4.05 -5.11 2.54
CA PRO A 413 -3.81 -6.53 2.37
C PRO A 413 -3.23 -6.85 0.99
N LYS A 414 -2.75 -8.07 0.80
CA LYS A 414 -2.19 -8.55 -0.48
C LYS A 414 -2.75 -9.92 -0.84
N VAL A 415 -2.90 -10.16 -2.14
CA VAL A 415 -3.29 -11.49 -2.64
C VAL A 415 -2.12 -12.13 -3.38
N SER A 416 -1.78 -13.38 -3.03
CA SER A 416 -0.88 -14.20 -3.84
C SER A 416 -1.71 -15.08 -4.79
N THR A 417 -1.52 -14.88 -6.07
CA THR A 417 -2.19 -15.71 -7.09
C THR A 417 -1.55 -17.08 -7.22
N ALA A 418 -0.30 -17.25 -6.76
CA ALA A 418 0.36 -18.55 -6.71
C ALA A 418 -0.17 -19.46 -5.60
N THR A 419 -0.54 -18.88 -4.45
CA THR A 419 -1.06 -19.65 -3.31
C THR A 419 -2.58 -19.66 -3.23
N GLY A 420 -3.26 -18.67 -3.84
CA GLY A 420 -4.70 -18.44 -3.66
C GLY A 420 -5.06 -17.91 -2.28
N LEU A 421 -4.11 -17.32 -1.57
CA LEU A 421 -4.28 -16.72 -0.25
C LEU A 421 -4.32 -15.20 -0.32
N ILE A 422 -5.13 -14.60 0.54
CA ILE A 422 -5.11 -13.18 0.88
C ILE A 422 -4.39 -13.07 2.21
N TYR A 423 -3.29 -12.35 2.25
CA TYR A 423 -2.56 -12.05 3.47
C TYR A 423 -3.04 -10.73 4.03
N THR A 424 -3.36 -10.73 5.31
CA THR A 424 -3.86 -9.57 6.03
C THR A 424 -3.32 -9.57 7.47
N TYR A 425 -3.59 -8.47 8.18
CA TYR A 425 -3.17 -8.29 9.55
C TYR A 425 -4.39 -7.93 10.38
N THR A 426 -4.78 -8.83 11.27
CA THR A 426 -6.06 -8.76 11.98
C THR A 426 -5.86 -8.45 13.45
N ARG A 427 -6.91 -7.96 14.06
CA ARG A 427 -6.98 -7.74 15.50
C ARG A 427 -8.19 -8.47 16.08
N GLU A 428 -8.01 -9.15 17.20
CA GLU A 428 -9.10 -9.76 17.94
C GLU A 428 -9.61 -8.87 19.07
N GLU A 429 -10.85 -9.10 19.48
CA GLU A 429 -11.35 -8.56 20.74
C GLU A 429 -10.73 -9.34 21.89
N ALA A 430 -10.22 -8.61 22.86
CA ALA A 430 -9.60 -9.16 24.06
C ALA A 430 -9.88 -8.24 25.24
N PRO A 431 -9.62 -8.68 26.49
CA PRO A 431 -9.73 -7.83 27.67
C PRO A 431 -8.99 -6.51 27.50
N MET A 432 -9.45 -5.49 28.21
CA MET A 432 -8.87 -4.15 28.14
C MET A 432 -7.36 -4.20 28.45
N GLY A 433 -6.55 -3.64 27.53
CA GLY A 433 -5.09 -3.67 27.60
C GLY A 433 -4.43 -4.78 26.78
N ASP A 434 -5.12 -5.88 26.51
CA ASP A 434 -4.67 -6.94 25.61
C ASP A 434 -5.24 -6.65 24.22
N GLN A 435 -4.44 -6.10 23.34
CA GLN A 435 -4.80 -5.73 21.96
C GLN A 435 -4.03 -6.61 20.98
N PRO A 436 -4.42 -7.90 20.82
CA PRO A 436 -3.65 -8.86 20.06
C PRO A 436 -3.81 -8.66 18.56
N TYR A 437 -2.68 -8.61 17.87
CA TYR A 437 -2.59 -8.55 16.42
C TYR A 437 -2.08 -9.89 15.89
N PHE A 438 -2.59 -10.26 14.71
CA PHE A 438 -2.27 -11.53 14.06
C PHE A 438 -1.95 -11.33 12.58
N TRP A 439 -0.94 -12.02 12.11
CA TRP A 439 -0.84 -12.38 10.71
C TRP A 439 -1.96 -13.35 10.39
N THR A 440 -2.72 -13.08 9.34
CA THR A 440 -3.88 -13.88 8.97
C THR A 440 -3.90 -14.13 7.48
N ALA A 441 -4.14 -15.39 7.09
CA ALA A 441 -4.36 -15.76 5.71
C ALA A 441 -5.81 -16.18 5.49
N LEU A 442 -6.43 -15.65 4.43
CA LEU A 442 -7.77 -16.02 3.98
C LEU A 442 -7.68 -16.74 2.65
N SER A 443 -8.53 -17.75 2.45
CA SER A 443 -8.71 -18.35 1.13
C SER A 443 -9.39 -17.35 0.18
N ALA A 444 -8.72 -16.93 -0.88
CA ALA A 444 -9.30 -16.08 -1.93
C ALA A 444 -10.53 -16.71 -2.59
N LYS A 445 -10.64 -18.05 -2.56
CA LYS A 445 -11.76 -18.79 -3.12
C LYS A 445 -13.01 -18.73 -2.24
N THR A 446 -12.85 -18.88 -0.92
CA THR A 446 -13.97 -19.04 0.01
C THR A 446 -14.15 -17.90 1.01
N GLY A 447 -13.14 -17.02 1.18
CA GLY A 447 -13.12 -15.98 2.19
C GLY A 447 -12.86 -16.46 3.61
N LYS A 448 -12.75 -17.77 3.83
CA LYS A 448 -12.52 -18.34 5.17
C LYS A 448 -11.09 -18.14 5.62
N THR A 449 -10.88 -17.89 6.91
CA THR A 449 -9.56 -17.94 7.54
C THR A 449 -8.96 -19.34 7.36
N VAL A 450 -7.71 -19.38 6.94
CA VAL A 450 -6.93 -20.60 6.73
C VAL A 450 -6.05 -20.85 7.94
N TRP A 451 -5.31 -19.84 8.32
CA TRP A 451 -4.49 -19.80 9.52
C TRP A 451 -4.33 -18.37 10.02
N LYS A 452 -4.00 -18.23 11.28
CA LYS A 452 -3.52 -16.99 11.88
C LYS A 452 -2.48 -17.28 12.94
N ILE A 453 -1.49 -16.40 13.09
CA ILE A 453 -0.43 -16.47 14.09
C ILE A 453 -0.24 -15.12 14.75
N TYR A 454 -0.10 -15.14 16.06
CA TYR A 454 0.10 -13.96 16.90
C TYR A 454 1.39 -13.22 16.50
N ALA A 455 1.29 -11.91 16.34
CA ALA A 455 2.40 -11.02 16.04
C ALA A 455 2.84 -10.19 17.23
N GLY A 456 1.90 -9.82 18.12
CA GLY A 456 2.13 -9.02 19.31
C GLY A 456 0.89 -8.27 19.74
N SER A 457 0.97 -7.51 20.83
CA SER A 457 -0.15 -6.77 21.42
C SER A 457 0.16 -5.28 21.60
N GLY A 458 -0.90 -4.49 21.62
CA GLY A 458 -0.86 -3.07 21.94
C GLY A 458 -0.43 -2.15 20.79
N LEU A 459 -0.29 -0.87 21.11
CA LEU A 459 0.03 0.17 20.14
C LEU A 459 1.29 -0.12 19.30
N PRO A 460 2.40 -0.64 19.84
CA PRO A 460 3.59 -0.90 19.03
C PRO A 460 3.36 -1.86 17.86
N PHE A 461 2.32 -2.68 17.91
CA PHE A 461 1.95 -3.62 16.85
C PHE A 461 0.82 -3.13 15.94
N ASN A 462 0.31 -1.90 16.13
CA ASN A 462 -0.65 -1.29 15.21
C ASN A 462 0.06 -0.84 13.92
N ASN A 463 -0.49 -1.22 12.77
CA ASN A 463 0.12 -0.93 11.47
C ASN A 463 -0.33 0.37 10.78
N ASN A 464 -1.39 1.02 11.23
CA ASN A 464 -1.89 2.32 10.76
C ASN A 464 -1.76 2.56 9.24
N TYR A 465 -2.55 1.85 8.43
CA TYR A 465 -2.59 1.93 6.96
C TYR A 465 -1.30 1.55 6.22
N ALA A 466 -0.35 0.88 6.90
CA ALA A 466 0.81 0.32 6.22
C ALA A 466 0.39 -0.82 5.27
N GLY A 467 1.06 -0.88 4.12
CA GLY A 467 0.91 -1.97 3.17
C GLY A 467 1.73 -3.20 3.59
N LEU A 468 1.09 -4.36 3.57
CA LEU A 468 1.79 -5.63 3.62
C LEU A 468 2.63 -5.80 2.35
N ALA A 469 3.83 -6.36 2.45
CA ALA A 469 4.64 -6.73 1.30
C ALA A 469 5.09 -8.19 1.39
N LEU A 470 5.18 -8.85 0.23
CA LEU A 470 5.90 -10.12 0.13
C LEU A 470 7.26 -9.86 -0.50
N GLY A 471 8.32 -10.28 0.17
CA GLY A 471 9.68 -10.18 -0.35
C GLY A 471 9.96 -11.18 -1.46
N PRO A 472 11.11 -11.03 -2.15
CA PRO A 472 11.52 -11.95 -3.22
C PRO A 472 11.64 -13.42 -2.78
N ASP A 473 11.92 -13.65 -1.51
CA ASP A 473 12.01 -14.98 -0.88
C ASP A 473 10.67 -15.52 -0.35
N GLY A 474 9.58 -14.76 -0.50
CA GLY A 474 8.26 -15.12 -0.01
C GLY A 474 7.99 -14.73 1.45
N THR A 475 8.95 -14.13 2.15
CA THR A 475 8.73 -13.56 3.49
C THR A 475 7.73 -12.43 3.43
N ALA A 476 6.78 -12.40 4.33
CA ALA A 476 5.85 -11.28 4.49
C ALA A 476 6.42 -10.24 5.45
N TYR A 477 6.28 -8.97 5.09
CA TYR A 477 6.75 -7.81 5.86
C TYR A 477 5.59 -6.85 6.09
N LEU A 478 5.54 -6.26 7.27
CA LEU A 478 4.56 -5.22 7.59
C LEU A 478 5.15 -4.23 8.60
N ALA A 479 5.10 -2.95 8.27
CA ALA A 479 5.46 -1.92 9.23
C ALA A 479 4.36 -1.73 10.27
N VAL A 480 4.79 -1.57 11.51
CA VAL A 480 3.96 -1.27 12.68
C VAL A 480 4.54 -0.08 13.42
N THR A 481 3.79 0.53 14.33
CA THR A 481 4.22 1.76 15.02
C THR A 481 5.51 1.58 15.83
N GLY A 482 5.83 0.37 16.28
CA GLY A 482 7.06 0.03 16.99
C GLY A 482 8.22 -0.40 16.09
N GLY A 483 7.99 -0.59 14.79
CA GLY A 483 9.02 -1.10 13.88
C GLY A 483 8.45 -1.89 12.71
N MET A 484 8.90 -3.14 12.56
CA MET A 484 8.45 -4.06 11.51
C MET A 484 8.19 -5.45 12.08
N VAL A 485 7.16 -6.09 11.58
CA VAL A 485 6.88 -7.51 11.83
C VAL A 485 7.06 -8.30 10.55
N THR A 486 7.55 -9.54 10.67
CA THR A 486 7.77 -10.46 9.55
C THR A 486 7.09 -11.79 9.77
N LEU A 487 6.83 -12.50 8.68
CA LEU A 487 6.28 -13.85 8.70
C LEU A 487 6.84 -14.67 7.55
N LYS A 488 7.30 -15.88 7.86
CA LYS A 488 7.77 -16.87 6.87
C LYS A 488 7.37 -18.28 7.28
N ASP A 489 7.35 -19.20 6.33
CA ASP A 489 7.36 -20.64 6.63
C ASP A 489 8.74 -21.05 7.18
N GLY A 490 8.77 -21.99 8.16
CA GLY A 490 9.96 -22.55 8.77
C GLY A 490 10.64 -23.62 7.94
#